data_ca6e4e186955dba57649abd26d9d3eda
#
_entry.id   ca6e4e186955dba57649abd26d9d3eda
#
_cell.length_a   1.000
_cell.length_b   1.000
_cell.length_c   1.000
_cell.angle_alpha   90.00
_cell.angle_beta   90.00
_cell.angle_gamma   90.00
#
_symmetry.space_group_name_H-M   'P 1'
#
loop_
_entity.id
_entity.type
_entity.pdbx_description
1 polymer ?
#
loop_
_entity_poly.entity_id
_entity_poly.type
_entity_poly.pdbx_seq_one_letter_code
_entity_poly.pdbx_strand_id
1 'polypeptide(L)'
;YLNEYVKKNKDNNLYESLLKVIDLDVEKKIPAEILDEEQWYEINDIQDMDIAESMFADGNEKVRKYLQRYGGYWRYPAMRDFCYLVNPYFPNERFMNEMKSNFDVLVREYPSGMAVNSLLAGHFFGVRTENICVGNGTAELIKSLMENISGNIGMVYPTFEEYPHRKKDVEVIPYYVVDKDFDYSVDDIMSYYEGKDISAIVLVNPDNPSGHFISKKDILRLEDWC
;
A
#
# COMPACT_ATOMS: atom_id res chain seq x y z
N TYR A 1 -42.65 -26.10 -4.23
CA TYR A 1 -41.31 -26.58 -4.59
C TYR A 1 -40.34 -26.43 -3.42
N LEU A 2 -40.10 -25.23 -2.88
CA LEU A 2 -39.17 -25.00 -1.77
C LEU A 2 -39.54 -25.87 -0.56
N ASN A 3 -40.82 -25.91 -0.17
CA ASN A 3 -41.30 -26.71 0.95
C ASN A 3 -41.18 -28.21 0.70
N GLU A 4 -41.31 -28.70 -0.50
CA GLU A 4 -41.13 -30.10 -0.87
C GLU A 4 -39.66 -30.48 -0.90
N TYR A 5 -38.80 -29.58 -1.44
CA TYR A 5 -37.37 -29.78 -1.48
C TYR A 5 -36.77 -29.84 -0.09
N VAL A 6 -37.11 -28.88 0.80
CA VAL A 6 -36.66 -28.83 2.20
C VAL A 6 -37.13 -30.07 3.00
N LYS A 7 -38.33 -30.56 2.72
CA LYS A 7 -38.83 -31.81 3.38
C LYS A 7 -38.09 -33.07 2.91
N LYS A 8 -37.59 -33.06 1.66
CA LYS A 8 -36.95 -34.23 1.06
C LYS A 8 -35.47 -34.27 1.30
N ASN A 9 -34.82 -33.11 1.34
CA ASN A 9 -33.37 -32.94 1.57
C ASN A 9 -33.19 -32.23 2.92
N LYS A 10 -33.09 -32.99 4.00
CA LYS A 10 -32.93 -32.47 5.39
C LYS A 10 -31.69 -31.64 5.64
N ASP A 11 -30.93 -31.30 4.62
CA ASP A 11 -29.64 -30.63 4.72
C ASP A 11 -29.72 -29.14 4.31
N ASN A 12 -28.81 -28.34 4.86
CA ASN A 12 -28.56 -26.93 4.57
C ASN A 12 -28.02 -26.71 3.12
N ASN A 13 -28.67 -27.28 2.13
CA ASN A 13 -28.29 -27.00 0.74
C ASN A 13 -28.76 -25.61 0.37
N LEU A 14 -27.84 -24.85 -0.21
CA LEU A 14 -28.12 -23.53 -0.76
C LEU A 14 -29.32 -23.62 -1.74
N TYR A 15 -30.15 -22.59 -1.77
CA TYR A 15 -31.36 -22.56 -2.62
C TYR A 15 -31.03 -22.66 -4.11
N GLU A 16 -29.82 -22.34 -4.54
CA GLU A 16 -29.30 -22.54 -5.90
C GLU A 16 -29.39 -24.01 -6.35
N SER A 17 -29.24 -24.94 -5.41
CA SER A 17 -29.43 -26.36 -5.69
C SER A 17 -30.88 -26.69 -6.06
N LEU A 18 -31.85 -25.97 -5.49
CA LEU A 18 -33.25 -26.05 -5.86
C LEU A 18 -33.50 -25.45 -7.26
N LEU A 19 -32.89 -24.31 -7.56
CA LEU A 19 -33.03 -23.68 -8.88
C LEU A 19 -32.50 -24.58 -10.00
N LYS A 20 -31.38 -25.28 -9.77
CA LYS A 20 -30.85 -26.28 -10.72
C LYS A 20 -31.84 -27.44 -10.97
N VAL A 21 -32.56 -27.88 -9.93
CA VAL A 21 -33.56 -28.94 -10.08
C VAL A 21 -34.78 -28.45 -10.85
N ILE A 22 -35.18 -27.20 -10.64
CA ILE A 22 -36.31 -26.58 -11.37
C ILE A 22 -35.95 -26.34 -12.83
N ASP A 23 -34.71 -25.91 -13.13
CA ASP A 23 -34.23 -25.65 -14.49
C ASP A 23 -34.19 -26.92 -15.35
N LEU A 24 -34.04 -28.09 -14.72
CA LEU A 24 -34.15 -29.38 -15.41
C LEU A 24 -35.62 -29.78 -15.76
N ASP A 25 -36.61 -29.07 -15.23
CA ASP A 25 -38.04 -29.31 -15.53
C ASP A 25 -38.43 -28.42 -16.75
N VAL A 26 -38.43 -29.02 -17.93
CA VAL A 26 -38.67 -28.34 -19.25
C VAL A 26 -39.98 -27.56 -19.31
N GLU A 27 -40.96 -27.89 -18.46
CA GLU A 27 -42.27 -27.23 -18.41
C GLU A 27 -42.28 -25.93 -17.57
N LYS A 28 -41.25 -25.69 -16.75
CA LYS A 28 -41.20 -24.56 -15.83
C LYS A 28 -39.99 -23.68 -16.10
N LYS A 29 -40.24 -22.54 -16.72
CA LYS A 29 -39.23 -21.51 -16.91
C LYS A 29 -39.28 -20.52 -15.76
N ILE A 30 -38.15 -20.24 -15.11
CA ILE A 30 -38.01 -19.16 -14.17
C ILE A 30 -37.59 -17.92 -14.97
N PRO A 31 -38.34 -16.83 -14.94
CA PRO A 31 -37.94 -15.60 -15.60
C PRO A 31 -36.68 -15.07 -14.87
N ALA A 32 -35.68 -14.69 -15.64
CA ALA A 32 -34.47 -14.07 -15.14
C ALA A 32 -34.42 -12.61 -15.59
N GLU A 33 -34.05 -11.73 -14.70
CA GLU A 33 -33.77 -10.32 -14.96
C GLU A 33 -32.26 -10.10 -14.80
N ILE A 34 -31.67 -9.38 -15.76
CA ILE A 34 -30.28 -9.00 -15.70
C ILE A 34 -30.22 -7.67 -14.98
N LEU A 35 -29.57 -7.66 -13.82
CA LEU A 35 -29.31 -6.46 -13.04
C LEU A 35 -27.90 -5.96 -13.32
N ASP A 36 -27.69 -4.65 -13.23
CA ASP A 36 -26.35 -4.08 -13.21
C ASP A 36 -25.63 -4.46 -11.91
N GLU A 37 -24.32 -4.65 -11.97
CA GLU A 37 -23.50 -5.06 -10.81
C GLU A 37 -23.64 -4.13 -9.61
N GLU A 38 -24.00 -2.86 -9.82
CA GLU A 38 -24.18 -1.85 -8.77
C GLU A 38 -25.58 -1.87 -8.12
N GLN A 39 -26.49 -2.71 -8.58
CA GLN A 39 -27.90 -2.72 -8.11
C GLN A 39 -28.16 -3.70 -6.98
N TRP A 40 -27.24 -4.60 -6.72
CA TRP A 40 -27.40 -5.61 -5.67
C TRP A 40 -26.06 -6.07 -5.10
N TYR A 41 -26.08 -6.61 -3.89
CA TYR A 41 -24.92 -7.23 -3.26
C TYR A 41 -25.37 -8.37 -2.35
N GLU A 42 -24.70 -9.52 -2.40
CA GLU A 42 -24.97 -10.67 -1.54
C GLU A 42 -24.25 -10.49 -0.19
N ILE A 43 -25.00 -10.64 0.90
CA ILE A 43 -24.49 -10.49 2.26
C ILE A 43 -24.46 -11.86 2.93
N ASN A 44 -23.27 -12.40 3.18
CA ASN A 44 -23.04 -13.68 3.87
C ASN A 44 -22.50 -13.46 5.29
N ASP A 45 -21.79 -12.38 5.52
CA ASP A 45 -21.19 -12.05 6.81
C ASP A 45 -21.22 -10.53 7.10
N ILE A 46 -20.67 -10.14 8.26
CA ILE A 46 -20.63 -8.74 8.69
C ILE A 46 -19.73 -7.88 7.77
N GLN A 47 -18.75 -8.48 7.11
CA GLN A 47 -17.88 -7.77 6.18
C GLN A 47 -18.60 -7.45 4.88
N ASP A 48 -19.40 -8.40 4.38
CA ASP A 48 -20.23 -8.19 3.20
C ASP A 48 -21.29 -7.11 3.46
N MET A 49 -21.86 -7.06 4.67
CA MET A 49 -22.77 -6.00 5.07
C MET A 49 -22.09 -4.62 5.02
N ASP A 50 -20.87 -4.50 5.52
CA ASP A 50 -20.13 -3.22 5.49
C ASP A 50 -19.79 -2.78 4.05
N ILE A 51 -19.48 -3.74 3.16
CA ILE A 51 -19.29 -3.47 1.73
C ILE A 51 -20.58 -3.00 1.08
N ALA A 52 -21.69 -3.72 1.31
CA ALA A 52 -23.01 -3.35 0.80
C ALA A 52 -23.41 -1.94 1.26
N GLU A 53 -23.28 -1.63 2.54
CA GLU A 53 -23.52 -0.29 3.07
C GLU A 53 -22.66 0.78 2.40
N SER A 54 -21.40 0.45 2.06
CA SER A 54 -20.50 1.36 1.34
C SER A 54 -20.92 1.59 -0.11
N MET A 55 -21.42 0.55 -0.78
CA MET A 55 -21.88 0.64 -2.17
C MET A 55 -23.13 1.51 -2.29
N PHE A 56 -24.07 1.37 -1.36
CA PHE A 56 -25.37 2.05 -1.39
C PHE A 56 -25.40 3.38 -0.62
N ALA A 57 -24.31 3.75 0.05
CA ALA A 57 -24.19 5.05 0.71
C ALA A 57 -23.92 6.17 -0.29
N ASP A 58 -24.32 7.39 0.08
CA ASP A 58 -24.13 8.58 -0.72
C ASP A 58 -23.13 9.57 -0.10
N GLY A 59 -22.47 10.37 -0.95
CA GLY A 59 -21.67 11.52 -0.57
C GLY A 59 -20.64 11.23 0.51
N ASN A 60 -20.68 12.02 1.59
CA ASN A 60 -19.72 11.92 2.72
C ASN A 60 -19.83 10.60 3.48
N GLU A 61 -21.00 9.98 3.52
CA GLU A 61 -21.19 8.69 4.17
C GLU A 61 -20.44 7.60 3.43
N LYS A 62 -20.49 7.60 2.10
CA LYS A 62 -19.72 6.68 1.26
C LYS A 62 -18.21 6.82 1.49
N VAL A 63 -17.71 8.05 1.55
CA VAL A 63 -16.30 8.32 1.85
C VAL A 63 -15.92 7.80 3.24
N ARG A 64 -16.76 8.06 4.25
CA ARG A 64 -16.55 7.58 5.61
C ARG A 64 -16.47 6.05 5.68
N LYS A 65 -17.37 5.35 4.98
CA LYS A 65 -17.38 3.89 4.90
C LYS A 65 -16.11 3.35 4.24
N TYR A 66 -15.69 3.93 3.12
CA TYR A 66 -14.43 3.53 2.47
C TYR A 66 -13.19 3.78 3.34
N LEU A 67 -13.18 4.81 4.17
CA LEU A 67 -12.08 5.04 5.11
C LEU A 67 -11.94 3.95 6.17
N GLN A 68 -13.02 3.29 6.53
CA GLN A 68 -13.00 2.16 7.48
C GLN A 68 -12.32 0.92 6.87
N ARG A 69 -12.46 0.67 5.57
CA ARG A 69 -11.75 -0.35 4.79
C ARG A 69 -11.80 -1.75 5.39
N TYR A 70 -12.94 -2.12 5.90
CA TYR A 70 -13.08 -3.39 6.55
C TYR A 70 -12.81 -4.54 5.56
N GLY A 71 -11.90 -5.45 5.90
CA GLY A 71 -11.52 -6.58 5.05
C GLY A 71 -10.55 -6.27 3.91
N GLY A 72 -10.07 -5.01 3.79
CA GLY A 72 -9.07 -4.60 2.78
C GLY A 72 -9.67 -4.02 1.49
N TYR A 73 -8.84 -3.29 0.75
CA TYR A 73 -9.26 -2.55 -0.46
C TYR A 73 -9.79 -3.43 -1.58
N TRP A 74 -9.23 -4.61 -1.74
CA TRP A 74 -9.62 -5.57 -2.79
C TRP A 74 -11.08 -6.02 -2.68
N ARG A 75 -11.71 -5.80 -1.54
CA ARG A 75 -13.14 -6.07 -1.34
C ARG A 75 -14.06 -4.98 -1.89
N TYR A 76 -13.51 -3.87 -2.36
CA TYR A 76 -14.26 -2.75 -2.92
C TYR A 76 -13.94 -2.57 -4.41
N PRO A 77 -14.43 -3.44 -5.31
CA PRO A 77 -14.01 -3.49 -6.72
C PRO A 77 -14.33 -2.22 -7.51
N ALA A 78 -15.35 -1.47 -7.10
CA ALA A 78 -15.73 -0.21 -7.73
C ALA A 78 -14.89 1.00 -7.23
N MET A 79 -14.09 0.82 -6.17
CA MET A 79 -13.26 1.90 -5.62
C MET A 79 -12.03 2.12 -6.50
N ARG A 80 -11.82 3.37 -6.92
CA ARG A 80 -10.56 3.79 -7.54
C ARG A 80 -9.62 4.31 -6.46
N ASP A 81 -8.59 3.52 -6.16
CA ASP A 81 -7.61 3.86 -5.13
C ASP A 81 -6.49 4.72 -5.73
N PHE A 82 -6.35 5.96 -5.23
CA PHE A 82 -5.26 6.88 -5.55
C PHE A 82 -4.29 7.06 -4.38
N CYS A 83 -4.48 6.33 -3.28
CA CYS A 83 -3.69 6.43 -2.06
C CYS A 83 -2.57 5.39 -2.01
N TYR A 84 -2.85 4.15 -2.41
CA TYR A 84 -1.90 3.05 -2.32
C TYR A 84 -1.41 2.63 -3.71
N LEU A 85 -0.21 3.09 -4.06
CA LEU A 85 0.43 2.75 -5.31
C LEU A 85 1.08 1.36 -5.19
N VAL A 86 0.39 0.35 -5.68
CA VAL A 86 0.93 -1.01 -5.77
C VAL A 86 1.43 -1.28 -7.19
N ASN A 87 2.48 -2.10 -7.30
CA ASN A 87 2.95 -2.54 -8.62
C ASN A 87 2.02 -3.64 -9.15
N PRO A 88 1.22 -3.39 -10.21
CA PRO A 88 0.29 -4.38 -10.74
C PRO A 88 0.97 -5.56 -11.47
N TYR A 89 2.27 -5.45 -11.75
CA TYR A 89 3.06 -6.46 -12.46
C TYR A 89 3.89 -7.34 -11.53
N PHE A 90 3.84 -7.10 -10.22
CA PHE A 90 4.55 -7.89 -9.21
C PHE A 90 3.60 -8.18 -8.03
N PRO A 91 3.66 -9.39 -7.45
CA PRO A 91 4.55 -10.51 -7.78
C PRO A 91 4.22 -11.17 -9.12
N ASN A 92 5.24 -11.63 -9.83
CA ASN A 92 5.04 -12.38 -11.06
C ASN A 92 4.56 -13.82 -10.78
N GLU A 93 4.09 -14.52 -11.82
CA GLU A 93 3.51 -15.86 -11.69
C GLU A 93 4.48 -16.88 -11.07
N ARG A 94 5.76 -16.84 -11.44
CA ARG A 94 6.79 -17.71 -10.87
C ARG A 94 6.90 -17.54 -9.36
N PHE A 95 7.01 -16.30 -8.91
CA PHE A 95 7.10 -15.97 -7.48
C PHE A 95 5.84 -16.43 -6.74
N MET A 96 4.65 -16.17 -7.29
CA MET A 96 3.38 -16.60 -6.69
C MET A 96 3.28 -18.11 -6.58
N ASN A 97 3.73 -18.87 -7.59
CA ASN A 97 3.72 -20.33 -7.55
C ASN A 97 4.71 -20.88 -6.50
N GLU A 98 5.87 -20.26 -6.37
CA GLU A 98 6.85 -20.60 -5.34
C GLU A 98 6.30 -20.33 -3.93
N MET A 99 5.67 -19.19 -3.70
CA MET A 99 5.01 -18.87 -2.43
C MET A 99 3.91 -19.88 -2.10
N LYS A 100 3.05 -20.23 -3.05
CA LYS A 100 1.97 -21.21 -2.86
C LYS A 100 2.50 -22.60 -2.52
N SER A 101 3.56 -23.06 -3.18
CA SER A 101 4.15 -24.37 -2.91
C SER A 101 4.84 -24.48 -1.56
N ASN A 102 5.30 -23.38 -1.00
CA ASN A 102 5.97 -23.32 0.31
C ASN A 102 5.08 -22.75 1.43
N PHE A 103 3.82 -22.47 1.15
CA PHE A 103 2.93 -21.72 2.07
C PHE A 103 2.86 -22.36 3.46
N ASP A 104 2.71 -23.69 3.54
CA ASP A 104 2.61 -24.41 4.81
C ASP A 104 3.85 -24.23 5.71
N VAL A 105 5.05 -24.20 5.10
CA VAL A 105 6.31 -23.96 5.81
C VAL A 105 6.41 -22.50 6.23
N LEU A 106 6.14 -21.58 5.29
CA LEU A 106 6.25 -20.14 5.52
C LEU A 106 5.33 -19.63 6.64
N VAL A 107 4.18 -20.26 6.83
CA VAL A 107 3.22 -19.87 7.87
C VAL A 107 3.57 -20.46 9.24
N ARG A 108 4.21 -21.64 9.29
CA ARG A 108 4.48 -22.35 10.54
C ARG A 108 5.84 -22.10 11.13
N GLU A 109 6.82 -21.76 10.29
CA GLU A 109 8.21 -21.62 10.71
C GLU A 109 8.60 -20.16 10.97
N TYR A 110 9.59 -19.97 11.82
CA TYR A 110 10.17 -18.66 12.03
C TYR A 110 10.90 -18.18 10.76
N PRO A 111 10.75 -16.90 10.38
CA PRO A 111 11.49 -16.34 9.25
C PRO A 111 12.99 -16.23 9.55
N SER A 112 13.77 -16.12 8.49
CA SER A 112 15.20 -15.83 8.59
C SER A 112 15.45 -14.50 9.30
N GLY A 113 16.49 -14.45 10.14
CA GLY A 113 16.87 -13.23 10.84
C GLY A 113 17.50 -12.18 9.92
N MET A 114 17.69 -10.97 10.47
CA MET A 114 18.24 -9.80 9.78
C MET A 114 19.57 -10.06 9.09
N ALA A 115 20.48 -10.79 9.74
CA ALA A 115 21.80 -11.11 9.18
C ALA A 115 21.71 -11.89 7.87
N VAL A 116 20.82 -12.89 7.81
CA VAL A 116 20.59 -13.68 6.58
C VAL A 116 19.94 -12.82 5.49
N ASN A 117 18.96 -12.01 5.84
CA ASN A 117 18.31 -11.12 4.89
C ASN A 117 19.28 -10.08 4.31
N SER A 118 20.15 -9.50 5.12
CA SER A 118 21.21 -8.58 4.66
C SER A 118 22.25 -9.27 3.79
N LEU A 119 22.61 -10.53 4.10
CA LEU A 119 23.51 -11.32 3.26
C LEU A 119 22.90 -11.58 1.87
N LEU A 120 21.64 -12.00 1.81
CA LEU A 120 20.94 -12.26 0.55
C LEU A 120 20.77 -10.98 -0.28
N ALA A 121 20.41 -9.89 0.37
CA ALA A 121 20.31 -8.59 -0.27
C ALA A 121 21.68 -8.11 -0.79
N GLY A 122 22.75 -8.31 -0.02
CA GLY A 122 24.12 -8.01 -0.44
C GLY A 122 24.52 -8.75 -1.70
N HIS A 123 24.24 -10.04 -1.77
CA HIS A 123 24.49 -10.86 -2.95
C HIS A 123 23.67 -10.37 -4.17
N PHE A 124 22.39 -10.05 -3.94
CA PHE A 124 21.49 -9.60 -5.02
C PHE A 124 21.90 -8.24 -5.60
N PHE A 125 22.28 -7.30 -4.76
CA PHE A 125 22.61 -5.93 -5.18
C PHE A 125 24.10 -5.73 -5.46
N GLY A 126 24.96 -6.72 -5.19
CA GLY A 126 26.41 -6.58 -5.34
C GLY A 126 27.03 -5.59 -4.34
N VAL A 127 26.46 -5.47 -3.16
CA VAL A 127 26.88 -4.57 -2.09
C VAL A 127 27.36 -5.40 -0.90
N ARG A 128 28.35 -4.91 -0.16
CA ARG A 128 28.85 -5.58 1.05
C ARG A 128 27.74 -5.63 2.10
N THR A 129 27.61 -6.78 2.77
CA THR A 129 26.54 -7.05 3.75
C THR A 129 26.46 -6.03 4.87
N GLU A 130 27.61 -5.52 5.34
CA GLU A 130 27.68 -4.50 6.37
C GLU A 130 27.10 -3.14 5.96
N ASN A 131 26.92 -2.90 4.68
CA ASN A 131 26.34 -1.68 4.13
C ASN A 131 24.85 -1.81 3.82
N ILE A 132 24.22 -2.90 4.28
CA ILE A 132 22.79 -3.16 4.02
C ILE A 132 22.03 -3.31 5.32
N CYS A 133 20.92 -2.59 5.40
CA CYS A 133 19.89 -2.77 6.41
C CYS A 133 18.57 -3.15 5.73
N VAL A 134 17.98 -4.26 6.17
CA VAL A 134 16.68 -4.74 5.69
C VAL A 134 15.65 -4.55 6.80
N GLY A 135 14.51 -3.96 6.49
CA GLY A 135 13.42 -3.73 7.45
C GLY A 135 12.03 -4.04 6.87
N ASN A 136 11.01 -3.97 7.71
CA ASN A 136 9.61 -4.15 7.34
C ASN A 136 9.05 -2.89 6.67
N GLY A 137 9.56 -2.60 5.49
CA GLY A 137 9.15 -1.42 4.72
C GLY A 137 9.88 -0.14 5.12
N THR A 138 9.67 0.87 4.29
CA THR A 138 10.36 2.16 4.37
C THR A 138 10.11 2.90 5.68
N ALA A 139 8.89 2.84 6.22
CA ALA A 139 8.54 3.57 7.44
C ALA A 139 9.34 3.11 8.68
N GLU A 140 9.66 1.81 8.80
CA GLU A 140 10.54 1.29 9.86
C GLU A 140 11.97 1.81 9.70
N LEU A 141 12.50 1.77 8.49
CA LEU A 141 13.86 2.24 8.19
C LEU A 141 13.98 3.74 8.40
N ILE A 142 13.00 4.52 7.94
CA ILE A 142 12.95 5.97 8.18
C ILE A 142 12.91 6.27 9.68
N LYS A 143 12.07 5.58 10.44
CA LYS A 143 12.02 5.75 11.89
C LYS A 143 13.39 5.53 12.51
N SER A 144 14.02 4.39 12.23
CA SER A 144 15.34 4.05 12.76
C SER A 144 16.40 5.08 12.37
N LEU A 145 16.40 5.53 11.11
CA LEU A 145 17.31 6.55 10.62
C LEU A 145 17.11 7.89 11.35
N MET A 146 15.88 8.38 11.34
CA MET A 146 15.56 9.72 11.87
C MET A 146 15.75 9.81 13.39
N GLU A 147 15.53 8.75 14.13
CA GLU A 147 15.83 8.69 15.58
C GLU A 147 17.31 8.76 15.89
N ASN A 148 18.18 8.41 14.94
CA ASN A 148 19.65 8.40 15.13
C ASN A 148 20.36 9.66 14.59
N ILE A 149 19.68 10.50 13.80
CA ILE A 149 20.24 11.78 13.37
C ILE A 149 20.06 12.80 14.51
N SER A 150 21.13 13.43 14.96
CA SER A 150 21.08 14.52 15.94
C SER A 150 21.17 15.90 15.25
N GLY A 151 20.69 16.94 15.92
CA GLY A 151 20.71 18.32 15.41
C GLY A 151 19.62 18.62 14.36
N ASN A 152 19.61 19.85 13.88
CA ASN A 152 18.59 20.31 12.94
C ASN A 152 18.78 19.69 11.55
N ILE A 153 17.67 19.50 10.85
CA ILE A 153 17.66 18.80 9.56
C ILE A 153 17.06 19.72 8.48
N GLY A 154 17.80 19.88 7.38
CA GLY A 154 17.30 20.51 6.17
C GLY A 154 16.46 19.51 5.35
N MET A 155 15.30 19.97 4.85
CA MET A 155 14.44 19.16 3.99
C MET A 155 13.75 20.03 2.94
N VAL A 156 13.58 19.50 1.73
CA VAL A 156 12.76 20.13 0.68
C VAL A 156 11.28 19.86 0.98
N TYR A 157 10.42 20.88 0.84
CA TYR A 157 8.99 20.79 1.05
C TYR A 157 8.18 21.24 -0.19
N PRO A 158 7.08 20.52 -0.52
CA PRO A 158 6.48 19.39 0.22
C PRO A 158 7.36 18.15 0.15
N THR A 159 7.27 17.28 1.14
CA THR A 159 8.07 16.05 1.25
C THR A 159 7.22 14.87 1.70
N PHE A 160 7.83 13.68 1.73
CA PHE A 160 7.19 12.50 2.31
C PHE A 160 7.17 12.63 3.84
N GLU A 161 5.97 12.80 4.40
CA GLU A 161 5.72 13.15 5.80
C GLU A 161 6.29 12.16 6.84
N GLU A 162 6.65 10.94 6.45
CA GLU A 162 7.27 9.99 7.38
C GLU A 162 8.60 10.51 7.95
N TYR A 163 9.37 11.29 7.18
CA TYR A 163 10.63 11.85 7.66
C TYR A 163 10.43 12.88 8.77
N PRO A 164 9.72 13.99 8.57
CA PRO A 164 9.54 14.99 9.62
C PRO A 164 8.72 14.45 10.80
N HIS A 165 7.77 13.56 10.57
CA HIS A 165 6.95 12.96 11.64
C HIS A 165 7.75 12.14 12.65
N ARG A 166 8.91 11.62 12.26
CA ARG A 166 9.78 10.83 13.14
C ARG A 166 10.77 11.67 13.93
N LYS A 167 10.81 12.97 13.70
CA LYS A 167 11.66 13.90 14.46
C LYS A 167 10.87 14.60 15.54
N LYS A 168 11.19 14.30 16.81
CA LYS A 168 10.48 14.91 17.96
C LYS A 168 11.30 15.97 18.70
N ASP A 169 12.63 15.86 18.68
CA ASP A 169 13.51 16.64 19.55
C ASP A 169 14.46 17.57 18.79
N VAL A 170 14.27 17.73 17.49
CA VAL A 170 15.08 18.60 16.62
C VAL A 170 14.20 19.39 15.67
N GLU A 171 14.71 20.52 15.24
CA GLU A 171 14.03 21.37 14.28
C GLU A 171 14.24 20.81 12.86
N VAL A 172 13.14 20.78 12.09
CA VAL A 172 13.20 20.59 10.64
C VAL A 172 13.18 21.97 10.01
N ILE A 173 14.21 22.32 9.25
CA ILE A 173 14.33 23.59 8.54
C ILE A 173 13.89 23.36 7.09
N PRO A 174 12.64 23.71 6.73
CA PRO A 174 12.09 23.43 5.40
C PRO A 174 12.58 24.40 4.35
N TYR A 175 12.90 23.87 3.16
CA TYR A 175 13.09 24.62 1.94
C TYR A 175 11.85 24.44 1.05
N TYR A 176 11.02 25.48 0.96
CA TYR A 176 9.75 25.42 0.22
C TYR A 176 9.96 25.67 -1.27
N VAL A 177 9.42 24.79 -2.13
CA VAL A 177 9.54 24.85 -3.59
C VAL A 177 8.21 25.00 -4.32
N VAL A 178 7.10 25.20 -3.58
CA VAL A 178 5.74 25.33 -4.16
C VAL A 178 5.67 26.53 -5.13
N ASP A 179 6.26 27.66 -4.76
CA ASP A 179 6.25 28.88 -5.57
C ASP A 179 7.16 28.80 -6.82
N LYS A 180 7.87 27.69 -6.98
CA LYS A 180 8.80 27.41 -8.09
C LYS A 180 8.31 26.28 -8.99
N ASP A 181 7.03 25.98 -8.99
CA ASP A 181 6.45 24.83 -9.70
C ASP A 181 7.15 23.49 -9.35
N PHE A 182 7.62 23.38 -8.10
CA PHE A 182 8.38 22.24 -7.58
C PHE A 182 9.72 21.98 -8.27
N ASP A 183 10.23 22.98 -9.02
CA ASP A 183 11.55 22.90 -9.65
C ASP A 183 12.62 23.54 -8.75
N TYR A 184 13.74 22.85 -8.58
CA TYR A 184 14.88 23.32 -7.79
C TYR A 184 16.17 22.59 -8.19
N SER A 185 17.28 23.21 -7.93
CA SER A 185 18.62 22.66 -8.15
C SER A 185 19.37 22.42 -6.84
N VAL A 186 20.46 21.68 -6.90
CA VAL A 186 21.34 21.52 -5.72
C VAL A 186 22.01 22.85 -5.36
N ASP A 187 22.24 23.74 -6.32
CA ASP A 187 22.76 25.08 -6.04
C ASP A 187 21.79 25.93 -5.22
N ASP A 188 20.48 25.77 -5.46
CA ASP A 188 19.45 26.40 -4.64
C ASP A 188 19.45 25.85 -3.22
N ILE A 189 19.58 24.52 -3.07
CA ILE A 189 19.66 23.86 -1.76
C ILE A 189 20.88 24.34 -0.98
N MET A 190 22.06 24.33 -1.61
CA MET A 190 23.32 24.77 -1.01
C MET A 190 23.21 26.23 -0.56
N SER A 191 22.75 27.13 -1.46
CA SER A 191 22.59 28.56 -1.17
C SER A 191 21.57 28.80 -0.03
N TYR A 192 20.51 28.02 0.04
CA TYR A 192 19.50 28.17 1.09
C TYR A 192 20.01 27.75 2.45
N TYR A 193 20.78 26.66 2.53
CA TYR A 193 21.29 26.14 3.78
C TYR A 193 22.65 26.68 4.19
N GLU A 194 23.31 27.44 3.33
CA GLU A 194 24.58 28.07 3.68
C GLU A 194 24.47 28.96 4.93
N GLY A 195 25.32 28.68 5.92
CA GLY A 195 25.33 29.40 7.18
C GLY A 195 24.19 29.08 8.15
N LYS A 196 23.31 28.16 7.82
CA LYS A 196 22.28 27.67 8.75
C LYS A 196 22.83 26.55 9.65
N ASP A 197 22.33 26.51 10.87
CA ASP A 197 22.69 25.47 11.83
C ASP A 197 21.90 24.18 11.50
N ILE A 198 22.42 23.41 10.53
CA ILE A 198 21.91 22.10 10.15
C ILE A 198 23.00 21.04 10.29
N SER A 199 22.62 19.85 10.73
CA SER A 199 23.53 18.70 10.90
C SER A 199 23.39 17.69 9.76
N ALA A 200 22.28 17.74 9.03
CA ALA A 200 22.01 16.84 7.91
C ALA A 200 21.00 17.46 6.93
N ILE A 201 21.07 17.02 5.69
CA ILE A 201 20.01 17.24 4.68
C ILE A 201 19.38 15.90 4.34
N VAL A 202 18.07 15.82 4.41
CA VAL A 202 17.32 14.66 3.91
C VAL A 202 16.76 15.00 2.54
N LEU A 203 17.18 14.23 1.55
CA LEU A 203 16.78 14.37 0.15
C LEU A 203 16.04 13.11 -0.29
N VAL A 204 14.81 13.28 -0.72
CA VAL A 204 13.99 12.21 -1.34
C VAL A 204 14.14 12.31 -2.85
N ASN A 205 14.70 11.28 -3.52
CA ASN A 205 14.97 11.36 -4.95
C ASN A 205 14.62 10.04 -5.68
N PRO A 206 13.68 10.03 -6.64
CA PRO A 206 12.80 11.13 -7.01
C PRO A 206 11.97 11.66 -5.86
N ASP A 207 11.69 12.97 -5.87
CA ASP A 207 10.98 13.62 -4.78
C ASP A 207 9.52 13.13 -4.65
N ASN A 208 9.04 13.04 -3.43
CA ASN A 208 7.66 12.69 -3.13
C ASN A 208 7.04 13.81 -2.28
N PRO A 209 6.00 14.52 -2.77
CA PRO A 209 5.07 14.11 -3.85
C PRO A 209 5.36 14.69 -5.24
N SER A 210 6.34 15.59 -5.41
CA SER A 210 6.51 16.38 -6.65
C SER A 210 6.96 15.56 -7.86
N GLY A 211 7.70 14.47 -7.63
CA GLY A 211 8.34 13.71 -8.69
C GLY A 211 9.60 14.36 -9.27
N HIS A 212 10.04 15.50 -8.70
CA HIS A 212 11.28 16.16 -9.13
C HIS A 212 12.48 15.22 -8.99
N PHE A 213 13.41 15.27 -9.93
CA PHE A 213 14.56 14.37 -10.01
C PHE A 213 15.87 15.14 -10.10
N ILE A 214 16.76 14.89 -9.15
CA ILE A 214 18.13 15.40 -9.14
C ILE A 214 19.06 14.33 -9.71
N SER A 215 19.94 14.75 -10.62
CA SER A 215 20.90 13.85 -11.25
C SER A 215 21.93 13.31 -10.24
N LYS A 216 22.47 12.10 -10.51
CA LYS A 216 23.55 11.53 -9.69
C LYS A 216 24.74 12.49 -9.56
N LYS A 217 25.09 13.22 -10.65
CA LYS A 217 26.19 14.19 -10.65
C LYS A 217 25.95 15.32 -9.66
N ASP A 218 24.70 15.80 -9.61
CA ASP A 218 24.34 16.92 -8.72
C ASP A 218 24.22 16.44 -7.27
N ILE A 219 23.74 15.22 -7.02
CA ILE A 219 23.76 14.61 -5.68
C ILE A 219 25.19 14.54 -5.15
N LEU A 220 26.16 14.09 -5.95
CA LEU A 220 27.58 14.04 -5.54
C LEU A 220 28.14 15.44 -5.26
N ARG A 221 27.73 16.48 -6.01
CA ARG A 221 28.10 17.87 -5.71
C ARG A 221 27.54 18.35 -4.37
N LEU A 222 26.32 17.96 -4.05
CA LEU A 222 25.72 18.28 -2.77
C LEU A 222 26.44 17.55 -1.62
N GLU A 223 26.80 16.27 -1.82
CA GLU A 223 27.59 15.46 -0.87
C GLU A 223 28.95 16.12 -0.59
N ASP A 224 29.66 16.56 -1.65
CA ASP A 224 30.96 17.24 -1.52
C ASP A 224 30.84 18.57 -0.77
N TRP A 225 29.70 19.24 -0.86
CA TRP A 225 29.44 20.51 -0.17
C TRP A 225 29.11 20.31 1.31
N CYS A 226 28.43 19.22 1.70
CA CYS A 226 28.11 18.87 3.10
C CYS A 226 29.36 18.55 3.94
#